data_97a09b4dc6a7b608f2dabd9a61355e5a
#
_entry.id   97a09b4dc6a7b608f2dabd9a61355e5a
#
_cell.length_a   1.000
_cell.length_b   1.000
_cell.length_c   1.000
_cell.angle_alpha   90.00
_cell.angle_beta   90.00
_cell.angle_gamma   90.00
#
_symmetry.space_group_name_H-M   'P 1'
#
loop_
_entity.id
_entity.type
_entity.pdbx_description
1 polymer ?
#
loop_
_entity_poly.entity_id
_entity_poly.type
_entity_poly.pdbx_seq_one_letter_code
_entity_poly.pdbx_strand_id
1 'polypeptide(L)'
;MFLLFFRIFELKSSKILRLGKKKNEFFCFALDFSYLCRKIIFMDAKRIMKYLKQLSANNSREWFQAHKQEYDAIRADFEQGVQQAIVRIASFDPSVAHLTVKDCTYRFYRDTRFSNDKSPYKTHLGAYIAAHGKKALHGGYYLHLEPGHCMVCCGNYWLPTNILTSCRNEIMGNIDEWLRYVRSPEFLKYYGNPEPGSFKTPTDVSSWDQPQGFGLERLKTCPSGFPRDWEYVEYLRQKDYCCWHRVPDTFFHGDQWLDDMEPMLLAAKPMMDMMNAVIDDYE
;
A
#
# COMPACT_ATOMS: atom_id res chain seq x y z
N MET A 1 20.88 -3.12 -5.93
CA MET A 1 20.35 -3.75 -7.16
C MET A 1 21.02 -3.20 -8.42
N PHE A 2 21.13 -1.89 -8.61
CA PHE A 2 21.84 -1.26 -9.75
C PHE A 2 23.30 -1.70 -9.88
N LEU A 3 24.05 -1.74 -8.78
CA LEU A 3 25.46 -2.19 -8.75
C LEU A 3 25.63 -3.70 -9.06
N LEU A 4 24.64 -4.53 -8.70
CA LEU A 4 24.68 -5.97 -9.03
C LEU A 4 24.37 -6.20 -10.52
N PHE A 5 23.49 -5.39 -11.10
CA PHE A 5 23.17 -5.42 -12.53
C PHE A 5 24.38 -4.97 -13.38
N PHE A 6 25.10 -3.92 -12.93
CA PHE A 6 26.32 -3.45 -13.61
C PHE A 6 27.44 -4.50 -13.54
N ARG A 7 27.65 -5.18 -12.41
CA ARG A 7 28.62 -6.27 -12.27
C ARG A 7 28.28 -7.49 -13.12
N ILE A 8 27.01 -7.85 -13.23
CA ILE A 8 26.56 -8.95 -14.10
C ILE A 8 26.75 -8.56 -15.58
N PHE A 9 26.58 -7.29 -15.91
CA PHE A 9 26.82 -6.75 -17.25
C PHE A 9 28.30 -6.77 -17.63
N GLU A 10 29.20 -6.35 -16.75
CA GLU A 10 30.65 -6.41 -16.99
C GLU A 10 31.17 -7.85 -17.15
N LEU A 11 30.65 -8.79 -16.32
CA LEU A 11 31.05 -10.21 -16.40
C LEU A 11 30.51 -10.89 -17.66
N LYS A 12 29.37 -10.51 -18.18
CA LYS A 12 28.83 -11.03 -19.46
C LYS A 12 29.46 -10.35 -20.67
N SER A 13 29.77 -9.07 -20.59
CA SER A 13 30.45 -8.31 -21.63
C SER A 13 31.87 -8.87 -21.91
N SER A 14 32.62 -9.22 -20.87
CA SER A 14 33.95 -9.82 -21.02
C SER A 14 33.92 -11.25 -21.62
N LYS A 15 32.84 -12.02 -21.42
CA LYS A 15 32.64 -13.33 -22.08
C LYS A 15 32.15 -13.21 -23.53
N ILE A 16 31.33 -12.20 -23.83
CA ILE A 16 30.79 -11.94 -25.19
C ILE A 16 31.91 -11.44 -26.12
N LEU A 17 32.83 -10.62 -25.63
CA LEU A 17 33.99 -10.17 -26.40
C LEU A 17 34.90 -11.29 -26.83
N ARG A 18 34.92 -12.47 -26.14
CA ARG A 18 35.67 -13.67 -26.56
C ARG A 18 34.94 -14.53 -27.61
N LEU A 19 33.66 -14.33 -27.84
CA LEU A 19 32.82 -15.06 -28.81
C LEU A 19 32.58 -14.29 -30.10
N GLY A 20 33.28 -13.17 -30.30
CA GLY A 20 33.04 -12.23 -31.39
C GLY A 20 33.44 -12.74 -32.78
N LYS A 21 32.48 -13.29 -33.51
CA LYS A 21 32.47 -13.32 -34.99
C LYS A 21 31.11 -13.20 -35.65
N LYS A 22 30.07 -12.68 -34.98
CA LYS A 22 28.80 -12.35 -35.62
C LYS A 22 28.30 -10.94 -35.24
N LYS A 23 28.64 -9.97 -36.07
CA LYS A 23 28.18 -8.55 -35.92
C LYS A 23 26.68 -8.36 -35.81
N ASN A 24 25.89 -9.23 -36.40
CA ASN A 24 24.42 -9.11 -36.45
C ASN A 24 23.72 -9.52 -35.13
N GLU A 25 24.25 -10.49 -34.39
CA GLU A 25 23.67 -10.92 -33.09
C GLU A 25 23.89 -9.88 -32.00
N PHE A 26 25.03 -9.15 -32.07
CA PHE A 26 25.30 -8.07 -31.11
C PHE A 26 24.39 -6.86 -31.33
N PHE A 27 24.06 -6.57 -32.59
CA PHE A 27 23.17 -5.47 -32.93
C PHE A 27 21.71 -5.75 -32.55
N CYS A 28 21.22 -6.98 -32.73
CA CYS A 28 19.92 -7.41 -32.25
C CYS A 28 19.80 -7.37 -30.72
N PHE A 29 20.84 -7.83 -30.00
CA PHE A 29 20.84 -7.79 -28.54
C PHE A 29 20.89 -6.37 -27.98
N ALA A 30 21.64 -5.47 -28.60
CA ALA A 30 21.68 -4.05 -28.25
C ALA A 30 20.35 -3.32 -28.55
N LEU A 31 19.67 -3.68 -29.64
CA LEU A 31 18.34 -3.16 -29.97
C LEU A 31 17.27 -3.67 -29.00
N ASP A 32 17.29 -4.97 -28.64
CA ASP A 32 16.40 -5.53 -27.63
C ASP A 32 16.62 -4.91 -26.25
N PHE A 33 17.88 -4.69 -25.87
CA PHE A 33 18.20 -4.05 -24.60
C PHE A 33 17.81 -2.57 -24.59
N SER A 34 18.02 -1.84 -25.69
CA SER A 34 17.57 -0.44 -25.81
C SER A 34 16.04 -0.33 -25.91
N TYR A 35 15.38 -1.34 -26.48
CA TYR A 35 13.92 -1.47 -26.52
C TYR A 35 13.37 -1.80 -25.14
N LEU A 36 14.01 -2.69 -24.36
CA LEU A 36 13.68 -2.99 -22.97
C LEU A 36 13.93 -1.79 -22.04
N CYS A 37 15.06 -1.07 -22.23
CA CYS A 37 15.33 0.17 -21.48
C CYS A 37 14.39 1.33 -21.86
N ARG A 38 13.88 1.39 -23.09
CA ARG A 38 12.89 2.39 -23.49
C ARG A 38 11.49 2.11 -22.96
N LYS A 39 11.24 0.92 -22.39
CA LYS A 39 9.96 0.51 -21.83
C LYS A 39 9.91 0.42 -20.31
N ILE A 40 10.77 1.10 -19.58
CA ILE A 40 10.45 1.48 -18.21
C ILE A 40 9.48 2.66 -18.32
N ILE A 41 8.23 2.36 -18.66
CA ILE A 41 7.16 3.34 -18.64
C ILE A 41 6.81 3.51 -17.16
N PHE A 42 7.06 4.69 -16.61
CA PHE A 42 6.65 5.04 -15.25
C PHE A 42 5.14 5.33 -15.23
N MET A 43 4.52 5.13 -14.07
CA MET A 43 3.14 5.53 -13.84
C MET A 43 2.96 7.03 -14.12
N ASP A 44 2.10 7.39 -15.07
CA ASP A 44 1.74 8.79 -15.28
C ASP A 44 0.68 9.25 -14.26
N ALA A 45 1.15 9.50 -13.03
CA ALA A 45 0.30 9.95 -11.94
C ALA A 45 -0.36 11.32 -12.23
N LYS A 46 0.28 12.20 -13.03
CA LYS A 46 -0.33 13.48 -13.43
C LYS A 46 -1.58 13.27 -14.27
N ARG A 47 -1.52 12.34 -15.22
CA ARG A 47 -2.68 11.97 -16.04
C ARG A 47 -3.77 11.32 -15.20
N ILE A 48 -3.41 10.42 -14.30
CA ILE A 48 -4.34 9.79 -13.35
C ILE A 48 -5.07 10.85 -12.54
N MET A 49 -4.35 11.76 -11.89
CA MET A 49 -4.92 12.82 -11.05
C MET A 49 -5.84 13.75 -11.82
N LYS A 50 -5.44 14.15 -13.04
CA LYS A 50 -6.27 14.98 -13.93
C LYS A 50 -7.60 14.29 -14.23
N TYR A 51 -7.57 13.01 -14.63
CA TYR A 51 -8.77 12.23 -14.94
C TYR A 51 -9.68 12.07 -13.72
N LEU A 52 -9.14 11.68 -12.56
CA LEU A 52 -9.92 11.49 -11.33
C LEU A 52 -10.59 12.80 -10.89
N LYS A 53 -9.93 13.94 -11.02
CA LYS A 53 -10.51 15.26 -10.75
C LYS A 53 -11.67 15.58 -11.69
N GLN A 54 -11.54 15.30 -12.97
CA GLN A 54 -12.61 15.51 -13.96
C GLN A 54 -13.79 14.57 -13.68
N LEU A 55 -13.52 13.29 -13.38
CA LEU A 55 -14.56 12.34 -13.01
C LEU A 55 -15.30 12.74 -11.74
N SER A 56 -14.61 13.21 -10.71
CA SER A 56 -15.24 13.66 -9.46
C SER A 56 -16.28 14.77 -9.71
N ALA A 57 -16.01 15.67 -10.66
CA ALA A 57 -16.93 16.73 -11.04
C ALA A 57 -18.08 16.27 -11.96
N ASN A 58 -17.97 15.10 -12.62
CA ASN A 58 -18.88 14.63 -13.66
C ASN A 58 -19.26 13.15 -13.51
N ASN A 59 -19.43 12.65 -12.29
CA ASN A 59 -19.53 11.22 -11.99
C ASN A 59 -20.86 10.61 -12.47
N SER A 60 -21.01 10.45 -13.79
CA SER A 60 -22.16 9.82 -14.44
C SER A 60 -21.71 8.73 -15.43
N ARG A 61 -22.65 7.86 -15.81
CA ARG A 61 -22.39 6.80 -16.79
C ARG A 61 -22.10 7.36 -18.16
N GLU A 62 -22.80 8.41 -18.55
CA GLU A 62 -22.69 9.08 -19.84
C GLU A 62 -21.29 9.69 -19.98
N TRP A 63 -20.84 10.43 -18.97
CA TRP A 63 -19.50 11.04 -18.98
C TRP A 63 -18.42 9.96 -19.02
N PHE A 64 -18.54 8.91 -18.21
CA PHE A 64 -17.56 7.83 -18.20
C PHE A 64 -17.46 7.12 -19.56
N GLN A 65 -18.58 6.85 -20.21
CA GLN A 65 -18.56 6.21 -21.53
C GLN A 65 -17.89 7.11 -22.59
N ALA A 66 -18.13 8.42 -22.54
CA ALA A 66 -17.48 9.38 -23.42
C ALA A 66 -15.94 9.45 -23.20
N HIS A 67 -15.47 9.17 -21.98
CA HIS A 67 -14.04 9.23 -21.59
C HIS A 67 -13.45 7.84 -21.31
N LYS A 68 -14.06 6.77 -21.82
CA LYS A 68 -13.64 5.40 -21.57
C LYS A 68 -12.22 5.11 -22.01
N GLN A 69 -11.80 5.66 -23.14
CA GLN A 69 -10.44 5.49 -23.66
C GLN A 69 -9.40 6.14 -22.72
N GLU A 70 -9.71 7.30 -22.14
CA GLU A 70 -8.83 7.97 -21.17
C GLU A 70 -8.75 7.14 -19.88
N TYR A 71 -9.88 6.59 -19.41
CA TYR A 71 -9.90 5.68 -18.28
C TYR A 71 -9.01 4.46 -18.50
N ASP A 72 -9.11 3.81 -19.68
CA ASP A 72 -8.31 2.63 -19.98
C ASP A 72 -6.80 2.95 -19.99
N ALA A 73 -6.45 4.16 -20.42
CA ALA A 73 -5.07 4.62 -20.41
C ALA A 73 -4.56 4.86 -18.96
N ILE A 74 -5.32 5.58 -18.13
CA ILE A 74 -4.90 5.83 -16.72
C ILE A 74 -4.90 4.56 -15.89
N ARG A 75 -5.77 3.61 -16.19
CA ARG A 75 -5.79 2.30 -15.56
C ARG A 75 -4.50 1.53 -15.87
N ALA A 76 -4.05 1.53 -17.13
CA ALA A 76 -2.79 0.91 -17.51
C ALA A 76 -1.59 1.56 -16.80
N ASP A 77 -1.57 2.90 -16.67
CA ASP A 77 -0.55 3.62 -15.92
C ASP A 77 -0.52 3.20 -14.45
N PHE A 78 -1.70 3.14 -13.81
CA PHE A 78 -1.83 2.73 -12.41
C PHE A 78 -1.39 1.28 -12.18
N GLU A 79 -1.85 0.36 -13.05
CA GLU A 79 -1.48 -1.06 -12.99
C GLU A 79 0.04 -1.24 -13.12
N GLN A 80 0.71 -0.40 -13.89
CA GLN A 80 2.16 -0.40 -14.00
C GLN A 80 2.84 0.12 -12.73
N GLY A 81 2.34 1.20 -12.11
CA GLY A 81 2.81 1.67 -10.81
C GLY A 81 2.66 0.60 -9.72
N VAL A 82 1.53 -0.11 -9.71
CA VAL A 82 1.30 -1.23 -8.79
C VAL A 82 2.31 -2.37 -9.02
N GLN A 83 2.62 -2.71 -10.26
CA GLN A 83 3.65 -3.72 -10.56
C GLN A 83 5.03 -3.29 -10.03
N GLN A 84 5.39 -2.02 -10.18
CA GLN A 84 6.63 -1.47 -9.64
C GLN A 84 6.65 -1.52 -8.10
N ALA A 85 5.52 -1.19 -7.46
CA ALA A 85 5.37 -1.28 -6.01
C ALA A 85 5.52 -2.72 -5.50
N ILE A 86 4.90 -3.71 -6.16
CA ILE A 86 5.06 -5.13 -5.81
C ILE A 86 6.54 -5.53 -5.85
N VAL A 87 7.26 -5.17 -6.90
CA VAL A 87 8.70 -5.47 -7.04
C VAL A 87 9.52 -4.80 -5.94
N ARG A 88 9.21 -3.54 -5.61
CA ARG A 88 9.91 -2.81 -4.55
C ARG A 88 9.63 -3.43 -3.18
N ILE A 89 8.38 -3.71 -2.86
CA ILE A 89 7.99 -4.32 -1.59
C ILE A 89 8.58 -5.73 -1.46
N ALA A 90 8.57 -6.53 -2.52
CA ALA A 90 9.17 -7.87 -2.52
C ALA A 90 10.67 -7.89 -2.20
N SER A 91 11.38 -6.76 -2.34
CA SER A 91 12.80 -6.67 -1.95
C SER A 91 13.04 -6.71 -0.44
N PHE A 92 12.04 -6.33 0.37
CA PHE A 92 12.11 -6.39 1.84
C PHE A 92 11.00 -7.24 2.47
N ASP A 93 9.97 -7.61 1.69
CA ASP A 93 8.90 -8.53 2.08
C ASP A 93 8.68 -9.58 0.98
N PRO A 94 9.41 -10.70 1.01
CA PRO A 94 9.31 -11.74 0.00
C PRO A 94 7.92 -12.40 -0.09
N SER A 95 7.08 -12.27 0.92
CA SER A 95 5.73 -12.87 0.96
C SER A 95 4.83 -12.37 -0.17
N VAL A 96 5.10 -11.18 -0.72
CA VAL A 96 4.31 -10.57 -1.81
C VAL A 96 4.90 -10.80 -3.22
N ALA A 97 6.05 -11.48 -3.34
CA ALA A 97 6.77 -11.60 -4.61
C ALA A 97 6.01 -12.35 -5.72
N HIS A 98 5.07 -13.21 -5.34
CA HIS A 98 4.26 -14.01 -6.25
C HIS A 98 3.01 -13.28 -6.77
N LEU A 99 2.67 -12.11 -6.22
CA LEU A 99 1.44 -11.40 -6.54
C LEU A 99 1.47 -10.81 -7.94
N THR A 100 0.29 -10.80 -8.56
CA THR A 100 0.03 -10.05 -9.79
C THR A 100 -0.74 -8.76 -9.47
N VAL A 101 -0.72 -7.81 -10.37
CA VAL A 101 -1.49 -6.55 -10.24
C VAL A 101 -2.98 -6.81 -9.98
N LYS A 102 -3.54 -7.86 -10.60
CA LYS A 102 -4.95 -8.25 -10.42
C LYS A 102 -5.25 -8.68 -8.98
N ASP A 103 -4.30 -9.28 -8.30
CA ASP A 103 -4.45 -9.70 -6.90
C ASP A 103 -4.50 -8.50 -5.95
N CYS A 104 -3.96 -7.36 -6.37
CA CYS A 104 -3.80 -6.15 -5.56
C CYS A 104 -4.84 -5.06 -5.86
N THR A 105 -5.38 -4.99 -7.08
CA THR A 105 -6.23 -3.86 -7.52
C THR A 105 -7.71 -4.15 -7.40
N TYR A 106 -8.50 -3.10 -7.18
CA TYR A 106 -9.95 -3.18 -7.01
C TYR A 106 -10.71 -2.75 -8.26
N ARG A 107 -12.00 -3.19 -8.37
CA ARG A 107 -12.91 -2.68 -9.39
C ARG A 107 -13.19 -1.19 -9.20
N PHE A 108 -13.37 -0.48 -10.29
CA PHE A 108 -13.61 0.96 -10.29
C PHE A 108 -15.08 1.33 -9.98
N TYR A 109 -16.00 0.42 -10.28
CA TYR A 109 -17.42 0.62 -9.99
C TYR A 109 -17.69 0.57 -8.49
N ARG A 110 -18.52 1.51 -8.01
CA ARG A 110 -19.00 1.53 -6.62
C ARG A 110 -20.16 0.55 -6.45
N ASP A 111 -20.28 0.02 -5.24
CA ASP A 111 -21.51 -0.62 -4.79
C ASP A 111 -22.41 0.45 -4.11
N THR A 112 -23.43 0.90 -4.82
CA THR A 112 -24.28 2.00 -4.38
C THR A 112 -25.56 1.53 -3.72
N ARG A 113 -25.75 0.22 -3.49
CA ARG A 113 -27.01 -0.35 -2.95
C ARG A 113 -27.37 0.25 -1.60
N PHE A 114 -26.39 0.40 -0.71
CA PHE A 114 -26.56 0.87 0.66
C PHE A 114 -25.98 2.28 0.89
N SER A 115 -25.54 2.98 -0.15
CA SER A 115 -24.96 4.32 -0.06
C SER A 115 -26.01 5.39 -0.37
N ASN A 116 -25.98 6.51 0.37
CA ASN A 116 -26.75 7.70 0.04
C ASN A 116 -26.23 8.37 -1.24
N ASP A 117 -24.90 8.37 -1.43
CA ASP A 117 -24.28 8.81 -2.67
C ASP A 117 -24.41 7.72 -3.74
N LYS A 118 -25.12 8.04 -4.81
CA LYS A 118 -25.41 7.13 -5.94
C LYS A 118 -24.43 7.28 -7.11
N SER A 119 -23.35 8.04 -6.95
CA SER A 119 -22.27 8.15 -7.95
C SER A 119 -21.75 6.77 -8.33
N PRO A 120 -21.72 6.42 -9.64
CA PRO A 120 -21.45 5.04 -10.07
C PRO A 120 -19.98 4.62 -9.98
N TYR A 121 -19.04 5.56 -9.94
CA TYR A 121 -17.61 5.29 -9.98
C TYR A 121 -16.90 5.82 -8.74
N LYS A 122 -15.78 5.17 -8.39
CA LYS A 122 -14.85 5.65 -7.36
C LYS A 122 -14.11 6.87 -7.88
N THR A 123 -13.82 7.81 -7.01
CA THR A 123 -13.00 9.01 -7.30
C THR A 123 -11.52 8.79 -7.04
N HIS A 124 -11.15 7.54 -6.75
CA HIS A 124 -9.78 7.12 -6.44
C HIS A 124 -9.40 5.81 -7.12
N LEU A 125 -8.11 5.59 -7.25
CA LEU A 125 -7.52 4.28 -7.52
C LEU A 125 -6.78 3.80 -6.29
N GLY A 126 -6.94 2.52 -5.95
CA GLY A 126 -6.30 1.92 -4.80
C GLY A 126 -5.76 0.53 -5.09
N ALA A 127 -4.63 0.19 -4.47
CA ALA A 127 -4.03 -1.14 -4.53
C ALA A 127 -3.65 -1.61 -3.12
N TYR A 128 -4.02 -2.83 -2.78
CA TYR A 128 -3.65 -3.49 -1.53
C TYR A 128 -2.75 -4.68 -1.82
N ILE A 129 -1.52 -4.60 -1.33
CA ILE A 129 -0.45 -5.56 -1.57
C ILE A 129 -0.22 -6.31 -0.26
N ALA A 130 -0.74 -7.53 -0.15
CA ALA A 130 -0.64 -8.38 1.03
C ALA A 130 -0.35 -9.82 0.60
N ALA A 131 0.27 -10.63 1.45
CA ALA A 131 0.80 -11.96 1.14
C ALA A 131 -0.19 -12.88 0.39
N HIS A 132 -1.47 -12.86 0.77
CA HIS A 132 -2.54 -13.67 0.16
C HIS A 132 -3.48 -12.84 -0.73
N GLY A 133 -3.02 -11.65 -1.15
CA GLY A 133 -3.77 -10.72 -2.00
C GLY A 133 -4.85 -9.93 -1.25
N LYS A 134 -5.58 -9.07 -1.97
CA LYS A 134 -6.52 -8.08 -1.42
C LYS A 134 -7.75 -8.61 -0.69
N LYS A 135 -7.97 -9.92 -0.67
CA LYS A 135 -9.11 -10.55 0.03
C LYS A 135 -8.71 -11.26 1.32
N ALA A 136 -7.42 -11.41 1.54
CA ALA A 136 -6.89 -12.03 2.75
C ALA A 136 -7.15 -11.16 3.99
N LEU A 137 -7.03 -11.78 5.14
CA LEU A 137 -7.12 -11.09 6.44
C LEU A 137 -5.78 -10.47 6.84
N HIS A 138 -4.70 -10.93 6.21
CA HIS A 138 -3.35 -10.43 6.46
C HIS A 138 -3.27 -8.93 6.25
N GLY A 139 -2.54 -8.27 7.13
CA GLY A 139 -2.07 -6.91 6.93
C GLY A 139 -1.20 -6.81 5.69
N GLY A 140 -1.20 -5.64 5.10
CA GLY A 140 -0.46 -5.37 3.89
C GLY A 140 -0.21 -3.88 3.70
N TYR A 141 0.15 -3.53 2.48
CA TYR A 141 0.53 -2.20 2.05
C TYR A 141 -0.52 -1.65 1.11
N TYR A 142 -1.02 -0.46 1.39
CA TYR A 142 -2.08 0.14 0.59
C TYR A 142 -1.64 1.48 0.00
N LEU A 143 -1.82 1.60 -1.29
CA LEU A 143 -1.58 2.82 -2.06
C LEU A 143 -2.93 3.42 -2.44
N HIS A 144 -3.12 4.71 -2.15
CA HIS A 144 -4.35 5.44 -2.46
C HIS A 144 -4.02 6.70 -3.27
N LEU A 145 -4.53 6.74 -4.49
CA LEU A 145 -4.41 7.86 -5.39
C LEU A 145 -5.79 8.52 -5.54
N GLU A 146 -6.00 9.63 -4.85
CA GLU A 146 -7.20 10.47 -4.93
C GLU A 146 -6.81 11.94 -4.88
N PRO A 147 -7.31 12.79 -5.78
CA PRO A 147 -6.99 14.22 -5.76
C PRO A 147 -7.29 14.87 -4.40
N GLY A 148 -6.28 15.44 -3.77
CA GLY A 148 -6.36 16.05 -2.43
C GLY A 148 -6.33 15.05 -1.26
N HIS A 149 -6.33 13.73 -1.50
CA HIS A 149 -6.41 12.70 -0.47
C HIS A 149 -5.48 11.51 -0.70
N CYS A 150 -4.35 11.71 -1.36
CA CYS A 150 -3.36 10.65 -1.56
C CYS A 150 -2.79 10.14 -0.23
N MET A 151 -2.60 8.81 -0.13
CA MET A 151 -2.09 8.16 1.09
C MET A 151 -1.24 6.94 0.78
N VAL A 152 -0.33 6.65 1.71
CA VAL A 152 0.36 5.38 1.88
C VAL A 152 -0.07 4.79 3.22
N CYS A 153 -0.57 3.56 3.23
CA CYS A 153 -1.06 2.90 4.44
C CYS A 153 -0.43 1.51 4.60
N CYS A 154 -0.39 1.03 5.84
CA CYS A 154 0.09 -0.30 6.19
C CYS A 154 -0.78 -0.91 7.27
N GLY A 155 -0.73 -2.24 7.41
CA GLY A 155 -1.34 -2.96 8.51
C GLY A 155 -2.68 -3.62 8.18
N ASN A 156 -3.44 -3.96 9.22
CA ASN A 156 -4.66 -4.74 9.14
C ASN A 156 -5.86 -3.81 9.24
N TYR A 157 -6.58 -3.64 8.12
CA TYR A 157 -7.73 -2.72 8.02
C TYR A 157 -8.98 -3.22 8.74
N TRP A 158 -9.26 -4.52 8.65
CA TRP A 158 -10.44 -5.13 9.26
C TRP A 158 -10.16 -6.58 9.61
N LEU A 159 -10.52 -6.97 10.82
CA LEU A 159 -10.35 -8.34 11.29
C LEU A 159 -11.66 -8.87 11.91
N PRO A 160 -12.01 -10.14 11.69
CA PRO A 160 -13.06 -10.82 12.44
C PRO A 160 -12.80 -10.75 13.95
N THR A 161 -13.87 -10.70 14.75
CA THR A 161 -13.76 -10.49 16.21
C THR A 161 -12.90 -11.54 16.92
N ASN A 162 -12.95 -12.80 16.49
CA ASN A 162 -12.11 -13.86 17.06
C ASN A 162 -10.62 -13.60 16.82
N ILE A 163 -10.24 -13.29 15.58
CA ILE A 163 -8.85 -12.98 15.21
C ILE A 163 -8.38 -11.69 15.90
N LEU A 164 -9.22 -10.65 15.91
CA LEU A 164 -8.91 -9.41 16.63
C LEU A 164 -8.70 -9.65 18.13
N THR A 165 -9.43 -10.60 18.72
CA THR A 165 -9.22 -11.01 20.13
C THR A 165 -7.87 -11.68 20.32
N SER A 166 -7.45 -12.55 19.40
CA SER A 166 -6.11 -13.16 19.43
C SER A 166 -4.99 -12.15 19.23
N CYS A 167 -5.16 -11.19 18.31
CA CYS A 167 -4.22 -10.07 18.18
C CYS A 167 -4.10 -9.24 19.48
N ARG A 168 -5.19 -9.02 20.19
CA ARG A 168 -5.18 -8.34 21.50
C ARG A 168 -4.45 -9.15 22.58
N ASN A 169 -4.64 -10.46 22.60
CA ASN A 169 -3.89 -11.35 23.50
C ASN A 169 -2.40 -11.32 23.20
N GLU A 170 -2.03 -11.31 21.90
CA GLU A 170 -0.65 -11.20 21.47
C GLU A 170 -0.01 -9.88 21.93
N ILE A 171 -0.70 -8.75 21.73
CA ILE A 171 -0.23 -7.44 22.23
C ILE A 171 -0.06 -7.46 23.75
N MET A 172 -1.03 -8.02 24.48
CA MET A 172 -0.99 -8.05 25.94
C MET A 172 0.13 -8.96 26.46
N GLY A 173 0.35 -10.11 25.80
CA GLY A 173 1.39 -11.08 26.17
C GLY A 173 2.81 -10.61 25.83
N ASN A 174 2.95 -9.79 24.78
CA ASN A 174 4.23 -9.32 24.24
C ASN A 174 4.30 -7.80 24.17
N ILE A 175 3.84 -7.12 25.23
CA ILE A 175 3.68 -5.66 25.25
C ILE A 175 4.99 -4.91 25.02
N ASP A 176 6.10 -5.38 25.56
CA ASP A 176 7.41 -4.71 25.41
C ASP A 176 7.85 -4.74 23.92
N GLU A 177 7.58 -5.84 23.24
CA GLU A 177 7.85 -5.97 21.80
C GLU A 177 6.94 -5.07 20.97
N TRP A 178 5.64 -5.07 21.26
CA TRP A 178 4.66 -4.18 20.66
C TRP A 178 5.08 -2.71 20.78
N LEU A 179 5.42 -2.27 21.99
CA LEU A 179 5.84 -0.89 22.26
C LEU A 179 7.13 -0.53 21.53
N ARG A 180 8.07 -1.47 21.39
CA ARG A 180 9.30 -1.26 20.61
C ARG A 180 8.99 -0.96 19.16
N TYR A 181 7.95 -1.56 18.57
CA TYR A 181 7.53 -1.32 17.19
C TYR A 181 6.81 0.03 17.06
N VAL A 182 5.71 0.22 17.79
CA VAL A 182 4.85 1.39 17.61
C VAL A 182 5.38 2.68 18.24
N ARG A 183 6.44 2.59 19.06
CA ARG A 183 7.15 3.74 19.63
C ARG A 183 8.53 3.96 19.01
N SER A 184 8.89 3.24 17.95
CA SER A 184 10.14 3.50 17.25
C SER A 184 10.14 4.91 16.65
N PRO A 185 11.30 5.59 16.56
CA PRO A 185 11.38 6.92 15.96
C PRO A 185 10.81 6.96 14.53
N GLU A 186 11.03 5.91 13.76
CA GLU A 186 10.55 5.75 12.40
C GLU A 186 9.03 5.65 12.35
N PHE A 187 8.42 4.84 13.22
CA PHE A 187 6.97 4.71 13.32
C PHE A 187 6.32 6.05 13.72
N LEU A 188 6.85 6.70 14.76
CA LEU A 188 6.35 7.99 15.24
C LEU A 188 6.46 9.08 14.18
N LYS A 189 7.53 9.09 13.39
CA LYS A 189 7.74 10.02 12.29
C LYS A 189 6.63 9.96 11.25
N TYR A 190 6.21 8.77 10.86
CA TYR A 190 5.26 8.60 9.76
C TYR A 190 3.81 8.46 10.21
N TYR A 191 3.56 7.92 11.40
CA TYR A 191 2.20 7.58 11.85
C TYR A 191 1.76 8.31 13.11
N GLY A 192 2.64 9.12 13.67
CA GLY A 192 2.36 9.91 14.86
C GLY A 192 2.43 9.08 16.14
N ASN A 193 2.05 9.70 17.25
CA ASN A 193 2.13 9.09 18.56
C ASN A 193 0.92 8.17 18.80
N PRO A 194 1.10 6.84 18.96
CA PRO A 194 0.04 5.90 19.29
C PRO A 194 -0.32 5.88 20.79
N GLU A 195 0.15 6.83 21.59
CA GLU A 195 -0.03 6.85 23.04
C GLU A 195 -1.52 6.92 23.45
N PRO A 196 -1.87 6.33 24.61
CA PRO A 196 -3.20 6.45 25.18
C PRO A 196 -3.63 7.92 25.29
N GLY A 197 -4.80 8.26 24.77
CA GLY A 197 -5.31 9.63 24.75
C GLY A 197 -4.93 10.46 23.52
N SER A 198 -3.94 10.05 22.74
CA SER A 198 -3.65 10.69 21.44
C SER A 198 -4.64 10.31 20.33
N PHE A 199 -5.39 9.24 20.55
CA PHE A 199 -6.42 8.77 19.64
C PHE A 199 -7.68 9.62 19.79
N LYS A 200 -8.08 10.33 18.75
CA LYS A 200 -9.38 11.01 18.73
C LYS A 200 -10.51 9.97 18.77
N THR A 201 -11.56 10.27 19.53
CA THR A 201 -12.78 9.45 19.52
C THR A 201 -13.42 9.51 18.12
N PRO A 202 -14.08 8.44 17.64
CA PRO A 202 -14.59 8.32 16.27
C PRO A 202 -15.68 9.33 15.87
N THR A 203 -16.04 10.28 16.73
CA THR A 203 -17.28 11.07 16.57
C THR A 203 -17.12 12.34 15.74
N ASP A 204 -15.93 12.86 15.50
CA ASP A 204 -15.86 14.26 15.05
C ASP A 204 -15.18 14.49 13.69
N VAL A 205 -14.34 13.60 13.20
CA VAL A 205 -13.71 13.71 11.88
C VAL A 205 -13.37 12.31 11.42
N SER A 206 -13.61 12.00 10.15
CA SER A 206 -13.07 10.76 9.57
C SER A 206 -11.57 10.67 9.89
N SER A 207 -11.12 9.56 10.47
CA SER A 207 -9.70 9.37 10.80
C SER A 207 -8.83 9.59 9.56
N TRP A 208 -9.36 9.28 8.37
CA TRP A 208 -8.72 9.49 7.08
C TRP A 208 -8.45 10.96 6.73
N ASP A 209 -9.11 11.92 7.36
CA ASP A 209 -8.88 13.36 7.12
C ASP A 209 -7.68 13.90 7.90
N GLN A 210 -7.16 13.12 8.86
CA GLN A 210 -5.92 13.47 9.55
C GLN A 210 -4.71 13.20 8.65
N PRO A 211 -3.62 14.00 8.78
CA PRO A 211 -2.42 13.85 7.95
C PRO A 211 -1.71 12.50 8.15
N GLN A 212 -1.84 11.92 9.32
CA GLN A 212 -1.28 10.61 9.67
C GLN A 212 -2.00 10.03 10.88
N GLY A 213 -1.89 8.72 11.08
CA GLY A 213 -2.48 8.08 12.25
C GLY A 213 -2.28 6.58 12.32
N PHE A 214 -2.73 6.02 13.44
CA PHE A 214 -2.70 4.61 13.75
C PHE A 214 -4.00 4.19 14.46
N GLY A 215 -4.71 3.19 13.90
CA GLY A 215 -6.04 2.76 14.35
C GLY A 215 -7.15 3.71 13.85
N LEU A 216 -7.98 3.23 12.94
CA LEU A 216 -9.08 4.02 12.34
C LEU A 216 -10.29 4.08 13.24
N GLU A 217 -10.61 2.97 13.88
CA GLU A 217 -11.74 2.83 14.76
C GLU A 217 -11.36 2.21 16.11
N ARG A 218 -12.13 2.57 17.14
CA ARG A 218 -11.91 2.03 18.49
C ARG A 218 -13.21 1.79 19.24
N LEU A 219 -13.17 0.88 20.17
CA LEU A 219 -14.25 0.64 21.11
C LEU A 219 -14.34 1.79 22.13
N LYS A 220 -15.55 2.11 22.56
CA LYS A 220 -15.79 3.09 23.63
C LYS A 220 -15.26 2.61 25.00
N THR A 221 -15.25 1.30 25.21
CA THR A 221 -14.83 0.64 26.47
C THR A 221 -13.85 -0.47 26.19
N CYS A 222 -13.16 -0.95 27.22
CA CYS A 222 -12.33 -2.13 27.15
C CYS A 222 -13.13 -3.33 26.59
N PRO A 223 -12.57 -4.12 25.66
CA PRO A 223 -13.23 -5.31 25.16
C PRO A 223 -13.45 -6.34 26.27
N SER A 224 -14.52 -7.13 26.12
CA SER A 224 -14.84 -8.19 27.11
C SER A 224 -13.71 -9.21 27.19
N GLY A 225 -13.42 -9.69 28.40
CA GLY A 225 -12.37 -10.67 28.67
C GLY A 225 -10.98 -10.07 28.93
N PHE A 226 -10.83 -8.74 28.84
CA PHE A 226 -9.56 -8.05 29.10
C PHE A 226 -9.63 -7.19 30.38
N PRO A 227 -8.49 -6.99 31.07
CA PRO A 227 -8.43 -6.17 32.27
C PRO A 227 -8.62 -4.68 31.92
N ARG A 228 -9.57 -4.04 32.61
CA ARG A 228 -9.94 -2.62 32.35
C ARG A 228 -8.92 -1.63 32.86
N ASP A 229 -8.15 -2.01 33.84
CA ASP A 229 -7.13 -1.25 34.56
C ASP A 229 -5.71 -1.51 34.02
N TRP A 230 -5.59 -2.25 32.92
CA TRP A 230 -4.30 -2.46 32.29
C TRP A 230 -3.77 -1.16 31.68
N GLU A 231 -2.51 -0.84 31.97
CA GLU A 231 -1.86 0.42 31.58
C GLU A 231 -1.98 0.71 30.06
N TYR A 232 -1.92 -0.34 29.24
CA TYR A 232 -1.95 -0.21 27.77
C TYR A 232 -3.30 -0.62 27.15
N VAL A 233 -4.39 -0.54 27.91
CA VAL A 233 -5.75 -0.94 27.47
C VAL A 233 -6.21 -0.24 26.18
N GLU A 234 -5.66 0.92 25.88
CA GLU A 234 -6.01 1.68 24.69
C GLU A 234 -5.64 0.96 23.39
N TYR A 235 -4.56 0.16 23.37
CA TYR A 235 -4.24 -0.69 22.24
C TYR A 235 -5.26 -1.83 22.04
N LEU A 236 -5.84 -2.34 23.12
CA LEU A 236 -6.88 -3.38 23.06
C LEU A 236 -8.24 -2.82 22.58
N ARG A 237 -8.48 -1.52 22.73
CA ARG A 237 -9.70 -0.87 22.28
C ARG A 237 -9.73 -0.64 20.77
N GLN A 238 -8.62 -0.74 20.08
CA GLN A 238 -8.58 -0.62 18.62
C GLN A 238 -9.39 -1.74 17.96
N LYS A 239 -10.08 -1.40 16.87
CA LYS A 239 -10.82 -2.34 16.03
C LYS A 239 -10.05 -2.77 14.80
N ASP A 240 -8.96 -2.09 14.52
CA ASP A 240 -8.04 -2.34 13.43
C ASP A 240 -6.62 -1.92 13.86
N TYR A 241 -5.63 -2.40 13.14
CA TYR A 241 -4.22 -2.04 13.32
C TYR A 241 -3.66 -1.46 12.02
N CYS A 242 -4.45 -0.60 11.41
CA CYS A 242 -4.08 0.13 10.20
C CYS A 242 -3.39 1.45 10.56
N CYS A 243 -2.32 1.76 9.88
CA CYS A 243 -1.66 3.06 9.96
C CYS A 243 -1.62 3.72 8.57
N TRP A 244 -1.68 5.04 8.54
CA TRP A 244 -1.71 5.81 7.31
C TRP A 244 -0.88 7.08 7.41
N HIS A 245 -0.35 7.47 6.26
CA HIS A 245 0.35 8.74 6.07
C HIS A 245 -0.17 9.40 4.79
N ARG A 246 -0.73 10.62 4.91
CA ARG A 246 -1.16 11.40 3.75
C ARG A 246 0.05 12.00 3.06
N VAL A 247 0.03 11.90 1.74
CA VAL A 247 1.08 12.43 0.89
C VAL A 247 0.48 13.46 -0.08
N PRO A 248 1.24 14.47 -0.54
CA PRO A 248 0.74 15.42 -1.52
C PRO A 248 0.43 14.73 -2.86
N ASP A 249 -0.46 15.31 -3.64
CA ASP A 249 -0.84 14.81 -4.98
C ASP A 249 0.36 14.61 -5.90
N THR A 250 1.45 15.34 -5.66
CA THR A 250 2.70 15.26 -6.40
C THR A 250 3.60 14.10 -5.99
N PHE A 251 3.31 13.43 -4.89
CA PHE A 251 4.13 12.34 -4.33
C PHE A 251 4.41 11.24 -5.35
N PHE A 252 3.38 10.82 -6.08
CA PHE A 252 3.48 9.74 -7.06
C PHE A 252 4.05 10.18 -8.43
N HIS A 253 4.52 11.44 -8.58
CA HIS A 253 5.09 11.92 -9.84
C HIS A 253 6.53 11.42 -10.01
N GLY A 254 6.84 10.93 -11.22
CA GLY A 254 8.17 10.39 -11.53
C GLY A 254 8.38 8.99 -10.96
N ASP A 255 9.61 8.67 -10.58
CA ASP A 255 10.03 7.36 -10.08
C ASP A 255 10.47 7.37 -8.61
N GLN A 256 10.74 8.55 -8.05
CA GLN A 256 11.24 8.73 -6.69
C GLN A 256 10.25 8.23 -5.61
N TRP A 257 8.95 8.21 -5.90
CA TRP A 257 7.92 7.81 -4.93
C TRP A 257 8.12 6.40 -4.35
N LEU A 258 8.75 5.50 -5.11
CA LEU A 258 9.06 4.15 -4.63
C LEU A 258 10.12 4.19 -3.53
N ASP A 259 11.13 5.05 -3.65
CA ASP A 259 12.17 5.25 -2.64
C ASP A 259 11.63 6.01 -1.43
N ASP A 260 10.74 6.99 -1.66
CA ASP A 260 10.13 7.80 -0.60
C ASP A 260 9.09 7.00 0.21
N MET A 261 8.41 6.05 -0.43
CA MET A 261 7.42 5.17 0.20
C MET A 261 8.07 4.09 1.08
N GLU A 262 9.18 3.51 0.65
CA GLU A 262 9.81 2.37 1.31
C GLU A 262 10.05 2.57 2.81
N PRO A 263 10.64 3.69 3.29
CA PRO A 263 10.84 3.90 4.71
C PRO A 263 9.52 4.03 5.51
N MET A 264 8.42 4.48 4.89
CA MET A 264 7.10 4.48 5.52
C MET A 264 6.65 3.04 5.76
N LEU A 265 6.75 2.19 4.74
CA LEU A 265 6.33 0.79 4.81
C LEU A 265 7.18 0.00 5.82
N LEU A 266 8.50 0.19 5.80
CA LEU A 266 9.42 -0.46 6.73
C LEU A 266 9.16 -0.08 8.19
N ALA A 267 8.74 1.16 8.45
CA ALA A 267 8.41 1.61 9.81
C ALA A 267 7.22 0.86 10.42
N ALA A 268 6.23 0.48 9.61
CA ALA A 268 5.04 -0.24 10.08
C ALA A 268 5.19 -1.77 10.00
N LYS A 269 6.13 -2.28 9.20
CA LYS A 269 6.26 -3.71 8.92
C LYS A 269 6.41 -4.57 10.18
N PRO A 270 7.26 -4.26 11.18
CA PRO A 270 7.39 -5.10 12.38
C PRO A 270 6.07 -5.27 13.15
N MET A 271 5.29 -4.20 13.30
CA MET A 271 3.95 -4.23 13.91
C MET A 271 2.99 -5.10 13.09
N MET A 272 2.99 -4.94 11.78
CA MET A 272 2.16 -5.69 10.86
C MET A 272 2.54 -7.18 10.83
N ASP A 273 3.83 -7.51 10.85
CA ASP A 273 4.32 -8.90 10.88
C ASP A 273 3.88 -9.62 12.16
N MET A 274 3.92 -8.95 13.31
CA MET A 274 3.43 -9.49 14.58
C MET A 274 1.93 -9.84 14.49
N MET A 275 1.12 -8.99 13.86
CA MET A 275 -0.30 -9.28 13.66
C MET A 275 -0.53 -10.38 12.62
N ASN A 276 0.26 -10.40 11.56
CA ASN A 276 0.17 -11.42 10.51
C ASN A 276 0.52 -12.81 11.04
N ALA A 277 1.51 -12.93 11.93
CA ALA A 277 1.85 -14.19 12.60
C ALA A 277 0.65 -14.78 13.38
N VAL A 278 -0.16 -13.93 14.03
CA VAL A 278 -1.41 -14.38 14.67
C VAL A 278 -2.45 -14.83 13.63
N ILE A 279 -2.52 -14.17 12.47
CA ILE A 279 -3.50 -14.48 11.43
C ILE A 279 -3.16 -15.81 10.75
N ASP A 280 -1.87 -16.14 10.60
CA ASP A 280 -1.40 -17.40 10.03
C ASP A 280 -1.99 -18.64 10.75
N ASP A 281 -2.30 -18.52 12.06
CA ASP A 281 -2.95 -19.60 12.82
C ASP A 281 -4.42 -19.85 12.41
N TYR A 282 -5.02 -18.99 11.57
CA TYR A 282 -6.43 -19.04 11.16
C TYR A 282 -6.65 -19.32 9.68
N GLU A 283 -5.60 -19.29 8.86
CA GLU A 283 -5.63 -19.59 7.42
C GLU A 283 -4.87 -20.89 7.10
#